data_642e89ae71283e6ba83083264f1bccce
#
_entry.id   642e89ae71283e6ba83083264f1bccce
#
_cell.length_a   1.000
_cell.length_b   1.000
_cell.length_c   1.000
_cell.angle_alpha   90.00
_cell.angle_beta   90.00
_cell.angle_gamma   90.00
#
_symmetry.space_group_name_H-M   'P 1'
#
loop_
_entity.id
_entity.type
_entity.pdbx_description
1 polymer ?
#
loop_
_entity_poly.entity_id
_entity_poly.type
_entity_poly.pdbx_seq_one_letter_code
_entity_poly.pdbx_strand_id
1 'polypeptide(L)'
;MPSTLNKPSDFYEKVVAELDQKVKGATVTEYALYGEHEVSGLECHVSVDEYGLLSQHQDGRIKQPVRMRVFCLVSRAVGEEYGRHADLVAQDLASAVGRIVFNNHFSLGGAVSKPSEIQSLRGLFRSGQNGYECWETEWWQTLHLGELPEEEPALSGLYVAINPQYPERKDEYQEWPHAELDCPDSAQ
;
A
#
# COMPACT_ATOMS: atom_id res chain seq x y z
N MET A 1 -10.88 -3.25 -13.68
CA MET A 1 -10.25 -1.99 -14.06
C MET A 1 -9.14 -1.73 -13.04
N PRO A 2 -7.96 -1.27 -13.43
CA PRO A 2 -6.96 -0.85 -12.46
C PRO A 2 -7.54 0.30 -11.64
N SER A 3 -7.42 0.22 -10.32
CA SER A 3 -7.88 1.27 -9.43
C SER A 3 -6.90 2.44 -9.51
N THR A 4 -7.43 3.63 -9.80
CA THR A 4 -6.66 4.88 -9.79
C THR A 4 -6.67 5.44 -8.37
N LEU A 5 -5.52 5.83 -7.87
CA LEU A 5 -5.36 6.47 -6.57
C LEU A 5 -4.83 7.88 -6.78
N ASN A 6 -5.64 8.89 -6.49
CA ASN A 6 -5.27 10.28 -6.73
C ASN A 6 -4.80 11.02 -5.48
N LYS A 7 -5.24 10.58 -4.31
CA LYS A 7 -4.93 11.22 -3.03
C LYS A 7 -4.52 10.19 -1.98
N PRO A 8 -3.58 10.51 -1.10
CA PRO A 8 -3.25 9.64 0.05
C PRO A 8 -4.43 9.40 0.99
N SER A 9 -5.37 10.36 1.10
CA SER A 9 -6.59 10.19 1.90
C SER A 9 -7.46 9.04 1.42
N ASP A 10 -7.54 8.80 0.10
CA ASP A 10 -8.34 7.72 -0.46
C ASP A 10 -7.79 6.34 -0.04
N PHE A 11 -6.46 6.23 0.08
CA PHE A 11 -5.81 5.04 0.65
C PHE A 11 -6.14 4.88 2.13
N TYR A 12 -6.02 5.96 2.91
CA TYR A 12 -6.32 5.95 4.34
C TYR A 12 -7.75 5.47 4.62
N GLU A 13 -8.74 6.01 3.91
CA GLU A 13 -10.15 5.61 4.02
C GLU A 13 -10.35 4.12 3.70
N LYS A 14 -9.65 3.58 2.71
CA LYS A 14 -9.69 2.15 2.38
C LYS A 14 -9.11 1.29 3.49
N VAL A 15 -8.01 1.72 4.10
CA VAL A 15 -7.41 1.03 5.25
C VAL A 15 -8.39 0.98 6.41
N VAL A 16 -8.98 2.11 6.80
CA VAL A 16 -9.96 2.20 7.90
C VAL A 16 -11.16 1.29 7.61
N ALA A 17 -11.77 1.40 6.43
CA ALA A 17 -12.94 0.62 6.07
C ALA A 17 -12.68 -0.89 6.05
N GLU A 18 -11.52 -1.32 5.58
CA GLU A 18 -11.19 -2.75 5.50
C GLU A 18 -10.82 -3.33 6.87
N LEU A 19 -10.14 -2.55 7.71
CA LEU A 19 -9.88 -2.95 9.09
C LEU A 19 -11.19 -3.07 9.88
N ASP A 20 -12.12 -2.12 9.76
CA ASP A 20 -13.43 -2.16 10.40
C ASP A 20 -14.22 -3.41 10.04
N GLN A 21 -14.16 -3.84 8.79
CA GLN A 21 -14.79 -5.08 8.35
C GLN A 21 -14.16 -6.34 8.93
N LYS A 22 -12.82 -6.35 9.07
CA LYS A 22 -12.06 -7.58 9.36
C LYS A 22 -11.69 -7.73 10.82
N VAL A 23 -11.52 -6.66 11.56
CA VAL A 23 -11.20 -6.71 13.01
C VAL A 23 -12.49 -6.91 13.78
N LYS A 24 -12.76 -8.15 14.17
CA LYS A 24 -14.00 -8.48 14.90
C LYS A 24 -13.92 -8.06 16.37
N GLY A 25 -14.98 -7.43 16.86
CA GLY A 25 -15.13 -7.08 18.28
C GLY A 25 -14.38 -5.83 18.72
N ALA A 26 -13.67 -5.13 17.81
CA ALA A 26 -13.07 -3.84 18.09
C ALA A 26 -13.75 -2.75 17.26
N THR A 27 -13.79 -1.54 17.79
CA THR A 27 -14.19 -0.34 17.07
C THR A 27 -12.98 0.17 16.31
N VAL A 28 -13.10 0.35 14.99
CA VAL A 28 -12.02 0.94 14.17
C VAL A 28 -12.40 2.38 13.84
N THR A 29 -11.51 3.30 14.12
CA THR A 29 -11.75 4.73 13.92
C THR A 29 -10.47 5.44 13.46
N GLU A 30 -10.66 6.65 12.99
CA GLU A 30 -9.55 7.55 12.73
C GLU A 30 -8.88 7.94 14.06
N TYR A 31 -7.57 8.21 13.97
CA TYR A 31 -6.79 8.65 15.12
C TYR A 31 -7.34 9.98 15.66
N ALA A 32 -7.99 9.93 16.80
CA ALA A 32 -8.39 11.13 17.52
C ALA A 32 -7.23 11.64 18.38
N LEU A 33 -7.04 12.94 18.40
CA LEU A 33 -6.00 13.57 19.21
C LEU A 33 -6.03 13.08 20.66
N TYR A 34 -4.89 12.59 21.13
CA TYR A 34 -4.68 12.18 22.51
C TYR A 34 -5.12 13.26 23.48
N GLY A 35 -5.94 12.92 24.46
CA GLY A 35 -6.14 13.76 25.61
C GLY A 35 -7.48 13.59 26.31
N GLU A 36 -8.57 13.40 25.60
CA GLU A 36 -9.93 13.43 26.18
C GLU A 36 -10.76 12.18 25.89
N HIS A 37 -10.24 11.25 25.08
CA HIS A 37 -10.97 10.02 24.75
C HIS A 37 -10.84 8.98 25.87
N GLU A 38 -11.98 8.50 26.40
CA GLU A 38 -12.02 7.36 27.29
C GLU A 38 -12.15 6.07 26.47
N VAL A 39 -11.13 5.22 26.58
CA VAL A 39 -11.18 3.89 25.95
C VAL A 39 -12.18 3.01 26.69
N SER A 40 -13.27 2.67 26.04
CA SER A 40 -14.37 1.93 26.65
C SER A 40 -14.41 0.44 26.29
N GLY A 41 -13.55 0.01 25.36
CA GLY A 41 -13.59 -1.35 24.81
C GLY A 41 -12.27 -1.80 24.21
N LEU A 42 -12.40 -2.51 23.08
CA LEU A 42 -11.30 -2.76 22.14
C LEU A 42 -11.42 -1.75 21.02
N GLU A 43 -10.37 -0.99 20.80
CA GLU A 43 -10.35 0.08 19.80
C GLU A 43 -9.09 0.00 18.95
N CYS A 44 -9.24 0.29 17.66
CA CYS A 44 -8.15 0.43 16.71
C CYS A 44 -8.18 1.85 16.10
N HIS A 45 -7.21 2.67 16.45
CA HIS A 45 -7.09 4.03 15.91
C HIS A 45 -6.06 4.05 14.81
N VAL A 46 -6.50 4.33 13.59
CA VAL A 46 -5.64 4.35 12.39
C VAL A 46 -5.03 5.73 12.21
N SER A 47 -3.73 5.78 11.96
CA SER A 47 -2.98 7.00 11.73
C SER A 47 -2.04 6.88 10.54
N VAL A 48 -1.79 8.00 9.88
CA VAL A 48 -0.61 8.19 9.03
C VAL A 48 0.47 8.79 9.91
N ASP A 49 1.59 8.11 10.00
CA ASP A 49 2.71 8.52 10.85
C ASP A 49 3.73 9.36 10.07
N GLU A 50 4.00 8.98 8.83
CA GLU A 50 5.02 9.62 8.02
C GLU A 50 4.76 9.45 6.52
N TYR A 51 5.12 10.46 5.74
CA TYR A 51 5.25 10.38 4.29
C TYR A 51 6.74 10.40 3.91
N GLY A 52 7.16 9.38 3.17
CA GLY A 52 8.52 9.31 2.64
C GLY A 52 8.74 10.21 1.41
N LEU A 53 9.96 10.19 0.90
CA LEU A 53 10.36 11.00 -0.25
C LEU A 53 9.61 10.58 -1.52
N LEU A 54 9.14 11.58 -2.25
CA LEU A 54 8.50 11.38 -3.55
C LEU A 54 9.54 10.92 -4.59
N SER A 55 9.13 10.00 -5.45
CA SER A 55 9.90 9.57 -6.62
C SER A 55 8.97 9.24 -7.78
N GLN A 56 9.52 9.01 -8.96
CA GLN A 56 8.72 8.64 -10.12
C GLN A 56 8.66 7.12 -10.28
N HIS A 57 7.48 6.60 -10.60
CA HIS A 57 7.29 5.22 -11.03
C HIS A 57 7.63 5.08 -12.52
N GLN A 58 7.98 3.87 -12.96
CA GLN A 58 8.31 3.58 -14.37
C GLN A 58 7.14 3.89 -15.33
N ASP A 59 5.91 3.82 -14.87
CA ASP A 59 4.69 4.14 -15.61
C ASP A 59 4.30 5.64 -15.56
N GLY A 60 5.16 6.50 -15.05
CA GLY A 60 4.94 7.94 -14.98
C GLY A 60 4.21 8.44 -13.73
N ARG A 61 3.57 7.55 -12.96
CA ARG A 61 2.91 7.93 -11.69
C ARG A 61 3.92 8.35 -10.62
N ILE A 62 3.43 9.07 -9.62
CA ILE A 62 4.24 9.46 -8.46
C ILE A 62 4.23 8.33 -7.43
N LYS A 63 5.41 7.90 -7.00
CA LYS A 63 5.57 7.03 -5.84
C LYS A 63 5.65 7.88 -4.57
N GLN A 64 4.77 7.59 -3.63
CA GLN A 64 4.78 8.18 -2.31
C GLN A 64 4.78 7.09 -1.24
N PRO A 65 5.92 6.80 -0.60
CA PRO A 65 5.93 5.93 0.57
C PRO A 65 5.12 6.55 1.71
N VAL A 66 4.37 5.73 2.42
CA VAL A 66 3.61 6.14 3.59
C VAL A 66 3.85 5.14 4.72
N ARG A 67 4.11 5.64 5.92
CA ARG A 67 4.11 4.83 7.14
C ARG A 67 2.77 4.96 7.83
N MET A 68 2.08 3.83 7.91
CA MET A 68 0.82 3.69 8.60
C MET A 68 1.05 3.14 9.99
N ARG A 69 0.19 3.53 10.92
CA ARG A 69 0.19 3.02 12.28
C ARG A 69 -1.24 2.80 12.77
N VAL A 70 -1.44 1.69 13.48
CA VAL A 70 -2.70 1.39 14.14
C VAL A 70 -2.43 1.20 15.63
N PHE A 71 -3.04 2.03 16.44
CA PHE A 71 -3.02 1.91 17.89
C PHE A 71 -4.12 0.96 18.32
N CYS A 72 -3.76 -0.16 18.89
CA CYS A 72 -4.65 -1.18 19.40
C CYS A 72 -4.82 -0.99 20.92
N LEU A 73 -5.92 -0.37 21.31
CA LEU A 73 -6.21 0.05 22.66
C LEU A 73 -7.21 -0.94 23.31
N VAL A 74 -6.95 -1.31 24.53
CA VAL A 74 -7.84 -2.18 25.31
C VAL A 74 -8.03 -1.60 26.69
N SER A 75 -9.29 -1.29 27.06
CA SER A 75 -9.58 -0.85 28.39
C SER A 75 -9.29 -1.97 29.41
N ARG A 76 -8.84 -1.62 30.61
CA ARG A 76 -8.54 -2.62 31.65
C ARG A 76 -9.78 -3.38 32.12
N ALA A 77 -10.91 -2.72 32.14
CA ALA A 77 -12.19 -3.35 32.48
C ALA A 77 -12.55 -4.50 31.53
N VAL A 78 -12.34 -4.27 30.22
CA VAL A 78 -12.59 -5.31 29.20
C VAL A 78 -11.57 -6.45 29.29
N GLY A 79 -10.32 -6.17 29.65
CA GLY A 79 -9.33 -7.23 29.88
C GLY A 79 -9.80 -8.20 30.97
N GLU A 80 -10.40 -7.72 32.04
CA GLU A 80 -10.99 -8.54 33.12
C GLU A 80 -12.16 -9.38 32.61
N GLU A 81 -13.04 -8.84 31.77
CA GLU A 81 -14.15 -9.57 31.15
C GLU A 81 -13.66 -10.75 30.28
N TYR A 82 -12.55 -10.60 29.60
CA TYR A 82 -11.90 -11.67 28.84
C TYR A 82 -11.15 -12.67 29.74
N GLY A 83 -11.09 -12.44 31.05
CA GLY A 83 -10.33 -13.28 31.99
C GLY A 83 -8.81 -13.24 31.71
N ARG A 84 -8.32 -12.20 31.09
CA ARG A 84 -6.92 -12.01 30.69
C ARG A 84 -6.46 -10.59 31.01
N HIS A 85 -5.16 -10.40 31.12
CA HIS A 85 -4.61 -9.07 31.25
C HIS A 85 -4.85 -8.26 29.97
N ALA A 86 -5.31 -7.02 30.10
CA ALA A 86 -5.59 -6.13 28.96
C ALA A 86 -4.38 -5.97 28.00
N ASP A 87 -3.16 -6.02 28.53
CA ASP A 87 -1.93 -6.01 27.74
C ASP A 87 -1.85 -7.19 26.74
N LEU A 88 -2.21 -8.40 27.18
CA LEU A 88 -2.23 -9.57 26.30
C LEU A 88 -3.34 -9.49 25.25
N VAL A 89 -4.49 -8.93 25.62
CA VAL A 89 -5.59 -8.70 24.66
C VAL A 89 -5.18 -7.65 23.62
N ALA A 90 -4.52 -6.58 24.04
CA ALA A 90 -4.01 -5.56 23.12
C ALA A 90 -2.93 -6.13 22.17
N GLN A 91 -2.06 -7.02 22.68
CA GLN A 91 -1.08 -7.72 21.86
C GLN A 91 -1.75 -8.62 20.81
N ASP A 92 -2.76 -9.39 21.20
CA ASP A 92 -3.51 -10.25 20.30
C ASP A 92 -4.25 -9.43 19.23
N LEU A 93 -4.80 -8.27 19.61
CA LEU A 93 -5.45 -7.33 18.69
C LEU A 93 -4.46 -6.77 17.68
N ALA A 94 -3.28 -6.30 18.12
CA ALA A 94 -2.22 -5.82 17.24
C ALA A 94 -1.74 -6.91 16.28
N SER A 95 -1.58 -8.14 16.78
CA SER A 95 -1.24 -9.29 15.95
C SER A 95 -2.32 -9.59 14.89
N ALA A 96 -3.60 -9.44 15.24
CA ALA A 96 -4.71 -9.61 14.29
C ALA A 96 -4.67 -8.54 13.19
N VAL A 97 -4.42 -7.27 13.54
CA VAL A 97 -4.20 -6.19 12.58
C VAL A 97 -3.02 -6.51 11.66
N GLY A 98 -1.89 -6.92 12.22
CA GLY A 98 -0.70 -7.30 11.44
C GLY A 98 -0.97 -8.39 10.40
N ARG A 99 -1.78 -9.41 10.77
CA ARG A 99 -2.20 -10.47 9.82
C ARG A 99 -3.10 -9.94 8.71
N ILE A 100 -3.98 -8.98 9.00
CA ILE A 100 -4.85 -8.36 7.98
C ILE A 100 -4.02 -7.52 7.02
N VAL A 101 -3.03 -6.79 7.53
CA VAL A 101 -2.12 -5.94 6.74
C VAL A 101 -1.22 -6.80 5.84
N PHE A 102 -0.79 -7.97 6.31
CA PHE A 102 0.15 -8.81 5.59
C PHE A 102 -0.32 -9.15 4.16
N ASN A 103 0.48 -8.77 3.16
CA ASN A 103 0.18 -8.90 1.72
C ASN A 103 -1.09 -8.18 1.24
N ASN A 104 -1.60 -7.21 1.98
CA ASN A 104 -2.85 -6.52 1.66
C ASN A 104 -2.61 -5.25 0.81
N HIS A 105 -3.37 -5.10 -0.25
CA HIS A 105 -3.40 -3.92 -1.10
C HIS A 105 -4.65 -3.06 -0.85
N PHE A 106 -5.44 -3.37 0.19
CA PHE A 106 -6.66 -2.66 0.58
C PHE A 106 -7.61 -2.39 -0.60
N SER A 107 -7.81 -3.43 -1.42
CA SER A 107 -8.63 -3.39 -2.64
C SER A 107 -8.18 -2.39 -3.72
N LEU A 108 -6.96 -1.85 -3.60
CA LEU A 108 -6.37 -0.87 -4.53
C LEU A 108 -5.43 -1.48 -5.58
N GLY A 109 -5.17 -2.79 -5.50
CA GLY A 109 -4.37 -3.51 -6.49
C GLY A 109 -3.03 -2.85 -6.79
N GLY A 110 -2.72 -2.61 -8.05
CA GLY A 110 -1.46 -1.99 -8.50
C GLY A 110 -1.30 -0.50 -8.18
N ALA A 111 -2.31 0.14 -7.56
CA ALA A 111 -2.16 1.53 -7.08
C ALA A 111 -1.39 1.63 -5.76
N VAL A 112 -1.13 0.51 -5.10
CA VAL A 112 -0.31 0.45 -3.89
C VAL A 112 0.64 -0.75 -3.93
N SER A 113 1.80 -0.62 -3.31
CA SER A 113 2.72 -1.75 -3.14
C SER A 113 2.20 -2.75 -2.11
N LYS A 114 2.87 -3.89 -1.99
CA LYS A 114 2.71 -4.73 -0.79
C LYS A 114 3.25 -4.00 0.43
N PRO A 115 2.63 -4.19 1.61
CA PRO A 115 3.19 -3.70 2.86
C PRO A 115 4.57 -4.30 3.14
N SER A 116 5.44 -3.50 3.72
CA SER A 116 6.78 -3.89 4.15
C SER A 116 7.03 -3.43 5.60
N GLU A 117 8.03 -4.01 6.24
CA GLU A 117 8.45 -3.65 7.60
C GLU A 117 7.30 -3.68 8.61
N ILE A 118 6.43 -4.69 8.48
CA ILE A 118 5.30 -4.86 9.40
C ILE A 118 5.84 -5.29 10.75
N GLN A 119 5.59 -4.48 11.76
CA GLN A 119 5.98 -4.80 13.13
C GLN A 119 4.91 -4.37 14.13
N SER A 120 4.88 -5.05 15.27
CA SER A 120 4.02 -4.68 16.39
C SER A 120 4.90 -4.34 17.59
N LEU A 121 4.65 -3.19 18.17
CA LEU A 121 5.41 -2.61 19.26
C LEU A 121 4.50 -2.30 20.44
N ARG A 122 5.05 -2.22 21.63
CA ARG A 122 4.31 -1.77 22.79
C ARG A 122 4.10 -0.26 22.69
N GLY A 123 2.84 0.17 22.73
CA GLY A 123 2.44 1.58 22.73
C GLY A 123 2.38 2.18 24.12
N LEU A 124 1.90 3.41 24.18
CA LEU A 124 1.69 4.13 25.43
C LEU A 124 0.46 3.53 26.16
N PHE A 125 0.56 3.37 27.46
CA PHE A 125 -0.53 2.92 28.32
C PHE A 125 -0.95 4.01 29.31
N ARG A 126 -2.18 3.93 29.77
CA ARG A 126 -2.68 4.78 30.85
C ARG A 126 -2.98 3.92 32.07
N SER A 127 -2.41 4.28 33.21
CA SER A 127 -2.67 3.61 34.48
C SER A 127 -3.97 4.10 35.14
N GLY A 128 -4.51 3.35 36.09
CA GLY A 128 -5.71 3.69 36.83
C GLY A 128 -6.93 2.87 36.46
N GLN A 129 -8.06 3.14 37.12
CA GLN A 129 -9.30 2.38 37.00
C GLN A 129 -9.90 2.53 35.56
N ASN A 130 -9.79 3.73 34.97
CA ASN A 130 -10.15 4.01 33.57
C ASN A 130 -8.93 3.95 32.64
N GLY A 131 -7.96 3.10 32.99
CA GLY A 131 -6.75 2.93 32.24
C GLY A 131 -6.93 2.03 31.02
N TYR A 132 -5.97 2.05 30.13
CA TYR A 132 -5.91 1.18 28.97
C TYR A 132 -4.47 0.68 28.75
N GLU A 133 -4.37 -0.43 28.07
CA GLU A 133 -3.12 -0.93 27.50
C GLU A 133 -3.15 -0.70 25.99
N CYS A 134 -1.97 -0.45 25.40
CA CYS A 134 -1.83 -0.19 23.99
C CYS A 134 -0.69 -0.99 23.38
N TRP A 135 -0.97 -1.60 22.24
CA TRP A 135 0.02 -2.10 21.32
C TRP A 135 -0.17 -1.40 19.97
N GLU A 136 0.90 -1.23 19.22
CA GLU A 136 0.89 -0.54 17.94
C GLU A 136 1.32 -1.48 16.84
N THR A 137 0.63 -1.46 15.70
CA THR A 137 1.08 -2.13 14.50
C THR A 137 1.41 -1.09 13.46
N GLU A 138 2.63 -1.10 12.95
CA GLU A 138 3.09 -0.17 11.93
C GLU A 138 3.64 -0.89 10.70
N TRP A 139 3.56 -0.24 9.55
CA TRP A 139 4.11 -0.74 8.28
C TRP A 139 4.37 0.39 7.30
N TRP A 140 5.22 0.12 6.34
CA TRP A 140 5.39 0.96 5.16
C TRP A 140 4.62 0.42 3.97
N GLN A 141 4.06 1.31 3.16
CA GLN A 141 3.43 1.00 1.89
C GLN A 141 3.67 2.13 0.90
N THR A 142 3.93 1.81 -0.37
CA THR A 142 4.13 2.83 -1.39
C THR A 142 2.84 3.04 -2.17
N LEU A 143 2.39 4.28 -2.23
CA LEU A 143 1.27 4.72 -3.04
C LEU A 143 1.77 5.07 -4.44
N HIS A 144 1.05 4.68 -5.48
CA HIS A 144 1.28 5.08 -6.86
C HIS A 144 0.17 6.06 -7.27
N LEU A 145 0.44 7.36 -7.09
CA LEU A 145 -0.53 8.43 -7.28
C LEU A 145 -0.58 8.90 -8.72
N GLY A 146 -1.78 9.14 -9.20
CA GLY A 146 -2.05 9.63 -10.55
C GLY A 146 -2.67 8.58 -11.46
N GLU A 147 -3.03 8.99 -12.65
CA GLU A 147 -3.59 8.13 -13.68
C GLU A 147 -2.48 7.32 -14.34
N LEU A 148 -2.81 6.09 -14.74
CA LEU A 148 -1.95 5.37 -15.67
C LEU A 148 -1.92 6.17 -16.98
N PRO A 149 -0.74 6.37 -17.61
CA PRO A 149 -0.70 6.94 -18.94
C PRO A 149 -1.61 6.12 -19.84
N GLU A 150 -2.30 6.80 -20.75
CA GLU A 150 -3.05 6.11 -21.79
C GLU A 150 -2.09 5.10 -22.45
N GLU A 151 -2.55 3.86 -22.59
CA GLU A 151 -1.76 2.86 -23.31
C GLU A 151 -1.40 3.48 -24.67
N GLU A 152 -0.10 3.72 -24.89
CA GLU A 152 0.34 4.09 -26.23
C GLU A 152 -0.25 3.05 -27.19
N PRO A 153 -0.85 3.49 -28.30
CA PRO A 153 -1.45 2.56 -29.24
C PRO A 153 -0.39 1.50 -29.56
N ALA A 154 -0.75 0.25 -29.35
CA ALA A 154 0.14 -0.87 -29.56
C ALA A 154 0.86 -0.64 -30.91
N LEU A 155 2.20 -0.64 -30.87
CA LEU A 155 2.99 -0.45 -32.08
C LEU A 155 2.45 -1.45 -33.12
N SER A 156 1.79 -0.95 -34.14
CA SER A 156 1.12 -1.74 -35.17
C SER A 156 2.10 -2.56 -35.99
N GLY A 157 3.38 -2.34 -35.83
CA GLY A 157 4.49 -3.05 -36.45
C GLY A 157 5.83 -2.41 -36.12
N LEU A 158 6.85 -3.21 -36.08
CA LEU A 158 8.24 -2.75 -36.00
C LEU A 158 8.82 -2.83 -37.43
N TYR A 159 9.22 -1.69 -37.95
CA TYR A 159 9.84 -1.61 -39.27
C TYR A 159 11.35 -1.47 -39.13
N VAL A 160 12.10 -2.31 -39.83
CA VAL A 160 13.57 -2.37 -39.76
C VAL A 160 14.15 -2.17 -41.15
N ALA A 161 15.18 -1.38 -41.23
CA ALA A 161 16.01 -1.30 -42.45
C ALA A 161 17.48 -1.57 -42.08
N ILE A 162 18.17 -2.34 -42.89
CA ILE A 162 19.60 -2.63 -42.70
C ILE A 162 20.42 -1.72 -43.63
N ASN A 163 21.19 -0.83 -43.00
CA ASN A 163 22.00 0.18 -43.73
C ASN A 163 21.20 0.97 -44.77
N PRO A 164 20.06 1.62 -44.38
CA PRO A 164 19.25 2.35 -45.34
C PRO A 164 20.10 3.47 -46.01
N GLN A 165 19.98 3.55 -47.32
CA GLN A 165 20.69 4.54 -48.07
C GLN A 165 20.13 5.95 -47.85
N TYR A 166 18.82 6.00 -47.58
CA TYR A 166 18.08 7.21 -47.26
C TYR A 166 17.12 6.93 -46.07
N PRO A 167 17.50 7.25 -44.83
CA PRO A 167 16.69 6.91 -43.63
C PRO A 167 15.28 7.47 -43.63
N GLU A 168 15.00 8.50 -44.42
CA GLU A 168 13.67 9.10 -44.55
C GLU A 168 12.72 8.32 -45.49
N ARG A 169 13.25 7.35 -46.24
CA ARG A 169 12.47 6.60 -47.24
C ARG A 169 11.86 5.34 -46.61
N LYS A 170 10.54 5.35 -46.54
CA LYS A 170 9.77 4.22 -45.94
C LYS A 170 9.86 2.91 -46.74
N ASP A 171 10.17 2.98 -48.03
CA ASP A 171 10.33 1.84 -48.91
C ASP A 171 11.58 1.00 -48.60
N GLU A 172 12.52 1.52 -47.83
CA GLU A 172 13.72 0.80 -47.38
C GLU A 172 13.49 0.02 -46.05
N TYR A 173 12.28 0.15 -45.43
CA TYR A 173 11.96 -0.49 -44.19
C TYR A 173 11.01 -1.68 -44.41
N GLN A 174 11.29 -2.81 -43.72
CA GLN A 174 10.47 -3.99 -43.72
C GLN A 174 9.88 -4.22 -42.37
N GLU A 175 8.64 -4.72 -42.32
CA GLU A 175 7.98 -5.03 -41.05
C GLU A 175 8.64 -6.25 -40.39
N TRP A 176 9.01 -6.11 -39.12
CA TRP A 176 9.48 -7.21 -38.31
C TRP A 176 8.27 -8.05 -37.82
N PRO A 177 8.27 -9.39 -37.88
CA PRO A 177 9.41 -10.32 -38.07
C PRO A 177 9.67 -10.78 -39.52
N HIS A 178 9.06 -10.17 -40.49
CA HIS A 178 9.16 -10.58 -41.90
C HIS A 178 10.39 -10.00 -42.62
N ALA A 179 11.22 -9.20 -41.91
CA ALA A 179 12.48 -8.75 -42.46
C ALA A 179 13.42 -9.95 -42.66
N GLU A 180 13.56 -10.41 -43.90
CA GLU A 180 14.58 -11.36 -44.28
C GLU A 180 15.95 -10.66 -44.15
N LEU A 181 16.77 -11.13 -43.21
CA LEU A 181 18.16 -10.70 -43.10
C LEU A 181 18.96 -11.37 -44.22
N ASP A 182 18.91 -10.80 -45.41
CA ASP A 182 19.88 -11.15 -46.44
C ASP A 182 21.26 -10.69 -45.93
N CYS A 183 21.94 -11.58 -45.23
CA CYS A 183 23.38 -11.39 -45.01
C CYS A 183 24.06 -11.51 -46.36
N PRO A 184 24.70 -10.44 -46.89
CA PRO A 184 25.49 -10.58 -48.07
C PRO A 184 26.56 -11.63 -47.80
N ASP A 185 26.54 -12.70 -48.59
CA ASP A 185 27.56 -13.73 -48.57
C ASP A 185 28.95 -13.05 -48.53
N SER A 186 29.68 -13.38 -47.46
CA SER A 186 31.07 -12.97 -47.33
C SER A 186 31.82 -13.57 -48.53
N ALA A 187 31.95 -12.78 -49.56
CA ALA A 187 32.77 -13.11 -50.71
C ALA A 187 34.20 -13.34 -50.21
N GLN A 188 34.71 -14.49 -50.53
CA GLN A 188 36.07 -15.02 -50.34
C GLN A 188 37.15 -14.11 -50.89
#